data_07b6133f90e633dbd8a1427853eeb45b
#
_entry.id   07b6133f90e633dbd8a1427853eeb45b
#
_cell.length_a   1.000
_cell.length_b   1.000
_cell.length_c   1.000
_cell.angle_alpha   90.00
_cell.angle_beta   90.00
_cell.angle_gamma   90.00
#
_symmetry.space_group_name_H-M   'P 1'
#
loop_
_entity.id
_entity.type
_entity.pdbx_description
1 polymer ?
#
loop_
_entity_poly.entity_id
_entity_poly.type
_entity_poly.pdbx_seq_one_letter_code
_entity_poly.pdbx_strand_id
1 'polypeptide(L)'
;MTDVIAVDGGASKTHLARLGRDGAVLELVRGPESSPQTLGLERALAVLDRLFQQAGGRSGEAEVAQLNMSGVDFPSEEQELRKAIEARRWAERVVVDNDTFAVLRAGTERGWGVAVVCGSGINCVGVAADGRHARFPALGTITGDWGGGWDVGNAALFAAARGEDGRGPHTSLERAVPAHFGLETPAGLAEAIHRGEVPSRRLVELPPVVFAEAEHDAVAAEIVERLSSEIVAMARVALQRLDLVEEPAEVLLGGGLLQTGDGLLSAAVEEELRRLAPRATVTAPSSPPIVGAALLGLDALGADADAQRGARDELEAAVEAERG
;
A
#
# COMPACT_ATOMS: atom_id res chain seq x y z
N MET A 1 7.07 2.04 30.09
CA MET A 1 6.64 3.43 29.80
C MET A 1 6.39 3.49 28.31
N THR A 2 5.41 4.22 27.83
CA THR A 2 5.17 4.37 26.38
C THR A 2 6.12 5.45 25.85
N ASP A 3 6.94 5.11 24.86
CA ASP A 3 7.86 6.07 24.24
C ASP A 3 7.48 6.31 22.76
N VAL A 4 6.88 5.28 22.13
CA VAL A 4 6.38 5.34 20.74
C VAL A 4 4.91 4.95 20.68
N ILE A 5 4.13 5.73 19.92
CA ILE A 5 2.82 5.36 19.40
C ILE A 5 2.99 5.22 17.90
N ALA A 6 2.80 4.02 17.38
CA ALA A 6 2.89 3.72 15.95
C ALA A 6 1.50 3.43 15.37
N VAL A 7 1.20 4.00 14.20
CA VAL A 7 -0.07 3.78 13.50
C VAL A 7 0.22 3.39 12.05
N ASP A 8 -0.38 2.28 11.62
CA ASP A 8 -0.55 1.90 10.22
C ASP A 8 -2.03 2.04 9.87
N GLY A 9 -2.38 3.15 9.22
CA GLY A 9 -3.75 3.52 8.90
C GLY A 9 -4.09 3.27 7.44
N GLY A 10 -4.72 2.13 7.16
CA GLY A 10 -5.06 1.73 5.80
C GLY A 10 -6.51 2.04 5.39
N ALA A 11 -6.81 1.81 4.11
CA ALA A 11 -8.15 1.93 3.52
C ALA A 11 -9.09 0.73 3.84
N SER A 12 -8.62 -0.28 4.58
CA SER A 12 -9.45 -1.45 4.98
C SER A 12 -9.37 -1.73 6.46
N LYS A 13 -8.26 -1.45 7.10
CA LYS A 13 -8.00 -1.69 8.52
C LYS A 13 -6.95 -0.72 9.03
N THR A 14 -6.88 -0.57 10.33
CA THR A 14 -5.88 0.22 11.03
C THR A 14 -5.27 -0.60 12.14
N HIS A 15 -3.96 -0.56 12.30
CA HIS A 15 -3.28 -1.02 13.50
C HIS A 15 -2.70 0.18 14.27
N LEU A 16 -2.77 0.11 15.58
CA LEU A 16 -2.07 1.04 16.47
C LEU A 16 -1.31 0.22 17.51
N ALA A 17 -0.01 0.50 17.62
CA ALA A 17 0.86 -0.12 18.62
C ALA A 17 1.44 0.94 19.57
N ARG A 18 1.63 0.55 20.84
CA ARG A 18 2.39 1.30 21.84
C ARG A 18 3.64 0.53 22.18
N LEU A 19 4.79 1.20 22.18
CA LEU A 19 6.08 0.57 22.42
C LEU A 19 6.89 1.36 23.45
N GLY A 20 7.76 0.66 24.15
CA GLY A 20 8.87 1.23 24.91
C GLY A 20 10.06 1.55 24.00
N ARG A 21 10.96 2.41 24.44
CA ARG A 21 12.23 2.73 23.77
C ARG A 21 13.11 1.49 23.54
N ASP A 22 13.00 0.49 24.40
CA ASP A 22 13.67 -0.80 24.33
C ASP A 22 13.07 -1.76 23.29
N GLY A 23 12.03 -1.32 22.56
CA GLY A 23 11.35 -2.09 21.55
C GLY A 23 10.22 -2.99 22.09
N ALA A 24 10.04 -3.10 23.39
CA ALA A 24 8.98 -3.90 23.97
C ALA A 24 7.58 -3.41 23.51
N VAL A 25 6.77 -4.31 23.01
CA VAL A 25 5.39 -4.01 22.57
C VAL A 25 4.47 -4.04 23.79
N LEU A 26 3.97 -2.88 24.18
CA LEU A 26 3.10 -2.72 25.36
C LEU A 26 1.65 -3.06 25.04
N GLU A 27 1.21 -2.74 23.83
CA GLU A 27 -0.15 -3.01 23.35
C GLU A 27 -0.17 -2.94 21.81
N LEU A 28 -0.98 -3.81 21.20
CA LEU A 28 -1.34 -3.75 19.78
C LEU A 28 -2.85 -3.86 19.66
N VAL A 29 -3.48 -2.93 18.97
CA VAL A 29 -4.92 -2.94 18.69
C VAL A 29 -5.18 -2.81 17.20
N ARG A 30 -6.28 -3.46 16.76
CA ARG A 30 -6.75 -3.40 15.39
C ARG A 30 -8.14 -2.77 15.33
N GLY A 31 -8.37 -1.95 14.31
CA GLY A 31 -9.64 -1.31 14.03
C GLY A 31 -9.99 -1.24 12.56
N PRO A 32 -11.11 -0.58 12.24
CA PRO A 32 -11.56 -0.38 10.87
C PRO A 32 -10.61 0.56 10.10
N GLU A 33 -10.94 0.82 8.84
CA GLU A 33 -10.26 1.82 8.02
C GLU A 33 -10.15 3.18 8.71
N SER A 34 -9.07 3.90 8.46
CA SER A 34 -8.86 5.26 8.96
C SER A 34 -8.24 6.19 7.92
N SER A 35 -8.34 5.85 6.63
CA SER A 35 -7.86 6.73 5.56
C SER A 35 -8.66 8.04 5.52
N PRO A 36 -8.02 9.21 5.66
CA PRO A 36 -8.70 10.49 5.54
C PRO A 36 -9.31 10.73 4.16
N GLN A 37 -8.72 10.14 3.11
CA GLN A 37 -9.22 10.24 1.74
C GLN A 37 -10.59 9.58 1.56
N THR A 38 -10.81 8.44 2.22
CA THR A 38 -12.08 7.68 2.13
C THR A 38 -13.13 8.18 3.10
N LEU A 39 -12.73 8.46 4.35
CA LEU A 39 -13.66 8.79 5.44
C LEU A 39 -13.88 10.29 5.64
N GLY A 40 -12.94 11.12 5.16
CA GLY A 40 -12.77 12.49 5.62
C GLY A 40 -12.03 12.55 6.96
N LEU A 41 -11.32 13.65 7.19
CA LEU A 41 -10.42 13.82 8.34
C LEU A 41 -11.11 13.59 9.70
N GLU A 42 -12.29 14.14 9.93
CA GLU A 42 -12.99 14.04 11.22
C GLU A 42 -13.32 12.57 11.60
N ARG A 43 -13.79 11.78 10.62
CA ARG A 43 -14.12 10.36 10.88
C ARG A 43 -12.86 9.52 11.05
N ALA A 44 -11.82 9.79 10.26
CA ALA A 44 -10.52 9.16 10.42
C ALA A 44 -9.97 9.40 11.83
N LEU A 45 -9.98 10.65 12.30
CA LEU A 45 -9.57 11.01 13.65
C LEU A 45 -10.42 10.33 14.73
N ALA A 46 -11.73 10.18 14.53
CA ALA A 46 -12.59 9.48 15.50
C ALA A 46 -12.26 7.97 15.59
N VAL A 47 -11.80 7.35 14.50
CA VAL A 47 -11.29 5.97 14.52
C VAL A 47 -9.98 5.92 15.31
N LEU A 48 -9.04 6.80 15.00
CA LEU A 48 -7.74 6.87 15.64
C LEU A 48 -7.86 7.14 17.15
N ASP A 49 -8.73 8.07 17.56
CA ASP A 49 -8.98 8.36 18.99
C ASP A 49 -9.50 7.13 19.75
N ARG A 50 -10.40 6.36 19.13
CA ARG A 50 -10.89 5.12 19.75
C ARG A 50 -9.79 4.08 19.90
N LEU A 51 -8.96 3.88 18.89
CA LEU A 51 -7.85 2.94 18.93
C LEU A 51 -6.82 3.34 19.99
N PHE A 52 -6.50 4.64 20.07
CA PHE A 52 -5.62 5.18 21.10
C PHE A 52 -6.14 4.88 22.53
N GLN A 53 -7.44 5.08 22.76
CA GLN A 53 -8.08 4.76 24.03
C GLN A 53 -8.08 3.25 24.32
N GLN A 54 -8.40 2.42 23.32
CA GLN A 54 -8.40 0.95 23.44
C GLN A 54 -7.01 0.42 23.79
N ALA A 55 -5.97 1.02 23.19
CA ALA A 55 -4.60 0.69 23.53
C ALA A 55 -4.16 1.19 24.92
N GLY A 56 -5.05 1.82 25.69
CA GLY A 56 -4.73 2.39 27.00
C GLY A 56 -3.85 3.65 26.92
N GLY A 57 -3.87 4.35 25.78
CA GLY A 57 -3.09 5.56 25.57
C GLY A 57 -3.54 6.72 26.47
N ARG A 58 -2.57 7.49 26.94
CA ARG A 58 -2.78 8.67 27.78
C ARG A 58 -2.12 9.89 27.14
N SER A 59 -2.78 11.03 27.18
CA SER A 59 -2.24 12.26 26.64
C SER A 59 -0.90 12.63 27.31
N GLY A 60 0.11 12.93 26.49
CA GLY A 60 1.43 13.39 26.91
C GLY A 60 2.32 12.29 27.49
N GLU A 61 2.03 11.01 27.23
CA GLU A 61 2.85 9.91 27.76
C GLU A 61 3.97 9.45 26.82
N ALA A 62 3.85 9.72 25.50
CA ALA A 62 4.83 9.26 24.53
C ALA A 62 5.77 10.40 24.08
N GLU A 63 6.98 10.05 23.66
CA GLU A 63 7.89 10.99 23.03
C GLU A 63 7.57 11.18 21.55
N VAL A 64 7.21 10.09 20.85
CA VAL A 64 6.92 10.10 19.41
C VAL A 64 5.59 9.42 19.11
N ALA A 65 4.77 10.07 18.28
CA ALA A 65 3.67 9.44 17.56
C ALA A 65 4.02 9.41 16.07
N GLN A 66 4.24 8.22 15.54
CA GLN A 66 4.49 7.95 14.13
C GLN A 66 3.21 7.42 13.47
N LEU A 67 2.64 8.18 12.55
CA LEU A 67 1.45 7.80 11.81
C LEU A 67 1.79 7.63 10.34
N ASN A 68 1.57 6.41 9.82
CA ASN A 68 1.71 6.08 8.42
C ASN A 68 0.31 5.81 7.85
N MET A 69 -0.17 6.70 6.98
CA MET A 69 -1.59 6.76 6.63
C MET A 69 -1.82 6.68 5.12
N SER A 70 -2.65 5.75 4.71
CA SER A 70 -3.17 5.70 3.34
C SER A 70 -4.02 6.93 3.05
N GLY A 71 -3.85 7.52 1.85
CA GLY A 71 -4.55 8.74 1.45
C GLY A 71 -4.02 10.00 2.12
N VAL A 72 -2.76 9.98 2.57
CA VAL A 72 -1.98 11.15 2.97
C VAL A 72 -0.84 11.29 1.96
N ASP A 73 -1.15 11.90 0.81
CA ASP A 73 -0.29 11.91 -0.36
C ASP A 73 0.42 13.26 -0.57
N PHE A 74 -0.12 14.32 0.02
CA PHE A 74 0.43 15.67 -0.09
C PHE A 74 0.95 16.22 1.25
N PRO A 75 1.97 17.08 1.22
CA PRO A 75 2.48 17.75 2.42
C PRO A 75 1.42 18.55 3.19
N SER A 76 0.38 19.05 2.50
CA SER A 76 -0.75 19.75 3.13
C SER A 76 -1.60 18.81 3.99
N GLU A 77 -1.85 17.60 3.52
CA GLU A 77 -2.61 16.56 4.24
C GLU A 77 -1.83 16.05 5.44
N GLU A 78 -0.52 15.82 5.27
CA GLU A 78 0.38 15.49 6.39
C GLU A 78 0.34 16.57 7.47
N GLN A 79 0.41 17.84 7.08
CA GLN A 79 0.38 18.95 8.02
C GLN A 79 -0.97 19.07 8.73
N GLU A 80 -2.08 18.84 8.02
CA GLU A 80 -3.42 18.91 8.59
C GLU A 80 -3.63 17.80 9.62
N LEU A 81 -3.31 16.55 9.28
CA LEU A 81 -3.42 15.42 10.19
C LEU A 81 -2.45 15.59 11.38
N ARG A 82 -1.22 15.99 11.14
CA ARG A 82 -0.24 16.24 12.19
C ARG A 82 -0.75 17.24 13.22
N LYS A 83 -1.24 18.40 12.79
CA LYS A 83 -1.83 19.42 13.69
C LYS A 83 -3.00 18.88 14.50
N ALA A 84 -3.84 18.04 13.88
CA ALA A 84 -4.98 17.43 14.55
C ALA A 84 -4.56 16.45 15.65
N ILE A 85 -3.48 15.69 15.45
CA ILE A 85 -2.91 14.76 16.45
C ILE A 85 -2.12 15.52 17.52
N GLU A 86 -1.35 16.55 17.16
CA GLU A 86 -0.69 17.44 18.11
C GLU A 86 -1.68 18.07 19.10
N ALA A 87 -2.84 18.53 18.60
CA ALA A 87 -3.91 19.07 19.44
C ALA A 87 -4.46 18.04 20.47
N ARG A 88 -4.36 16.76 20.18
CA ARG A 88 -4.74 15.64 21.06
C ARG A 88 -3.67 15.29 22.10
N ARG A 89 -2.47 15.83 21.92
CA ARG A 89 -1.34 15.64 22.82
C ARG A 89 -1.01 14.17 23.05
N TRP A 90 -1.01 13.36 22.00
CA TRP A 90 -0.64 11.94 22.11
C TRP A 90 0.83 11.77 22.46
N ALA A 91 1.70 12.61 21.90
CA ALA A 91 3.14 12.60 22.08
C ALA A 91 3.72 14.02 22.06
N GLU A 92 5.00 14.15 22.42
CA GLU A 92 5.73 15.40 22.33
C GLU A 92 6.04 15.76 20.87
N ARG A 93 6.34 14.77 20.03
CA ARG A 93 6.59 14.90 18.60
C ARG A 93 5.62 14.03 17.80
N VAL A 94 5.00 14.59 16.78
CA VAL A 94 4.12 13.89 15.85
C VAL A 94 4.73 13.89 14.47
N VAL A 95 4.88 12.71 13.88
CA VAL A 95 5.32 12.48 12.50
C VAL A 95 4.17 11.84 11.75
N VAL A 96 3.86 12.36 10.58
CA VAL A 96 2.83 11.82 9.69
C VAL A 96 3.43 11.66 8.32
N ASP A 97 3.33 10.45 7.78
CA ASP A 97 3.79 10.08 6.46
C ASP A 97 2.75 9.23 5.74
N ASN A 98 2.92 9.05 4.43
CA ASN A 98 2.15 8.07 3.67
C ASN A 98 2.45 6.63 4.15
N ASP A 99 1.48 5.71 4.02
CA ASP A 99 1.60 4.31 4.45
C ASP A 99 2.70 3.52 3.73
N THR A 100 3.07 3.93 2.50
CA THR A 100 4.16 3.30 1.73
C THR A 100 5.53 3.39 2.43
N PHE A 101 5.77 4.42 3.25
CA PHE A 101 7.01 4.50 4.06
C PHE A 101 7.08 3.39 5.11
N ALA A 102 5.94 3.04 5.73
CA ALA A 102 5.89 1.91 6.65
C ALA A 102 6.13 0.58 5.93
N VAL A 103 5.57 0.40 4.73
CA VAL A 103 5.84 -0.79 3.90
C VAL A 103 7.34 -0.89 3.59
N LEU A 104 7.97 0.21 3.16
CA LEU A 104 9.41 0.23 2.88
C LEU A 104 10.23 -0.14 4.12
N ARG A 105 9.97 0.53 5.25
CA ARG A 105 10.74 0.30 6.48
C ARG A 105 10.51 -1.09 7.07
N ALA A 106 9.31 -1.66 6.94
CA ALA A 106 9.02 -3.02 7.37
C ALA A 106 9.79 -4.06 6.55
N GLY A 107 9.89 -3.87 5.24
CA GLY A 107 10.46 -4.84 4.32
C GLY A 107 11.96 -4.69 4.08
N THR A 108 12.62 -3.64 4.58
CA THR A 108 14.06 -3.43 4.43
C THR A 108 14.81 -3.62 5.75
N GLU A 109 16.03 -4.18 5.67
CA GLU A 109 16.92 -4.25 6.83
C GLU A 109 17.59 -2.92 7.11
N ARG A 110 17.99 -2.21 6.05
CA ARG A 110 18.76 -0.96 6.12
C ARG A 110 17.91 0.31 6.26
N GLY A 111 16.59 0.20 6.12
CA GLY A 111 15.68 1.33 6.20
C GLY A 111 15.68 2.25 4.95
N TRP A 112 16.36 1.85 3.85
CA TRP A 112 16.39 2.60 2.60
C TRP A 112 16.26 1.68 1.38
N GLY A 113 15.76 2.21 0.28
CA GLY A 113 15.44 1.48 -0.94
C GLY A 113 14.21 2.06 -1.61
N VAL A 114 13.46 1.23 -2.33
CA VAL A 114 12.23 1.60 -3.03
C VAL A 114 11.12 0.60 -2.67
N ALA A 115 9.93 1.06 -2.39
CA ALA A 115 8.74 0.22 -2.29
C ALA A 115 7.71 0.65 -3.34
N VAL A 116 7.23 -0.32 -4.13
CA VAL A 116 6.05 -0.18 -4.98
C VAL A 116 4.93 -1.01 -4.37
N VAL A 117 3.82 -0.37 -4.07
CA VAL A 117 2.64 -1.01 -3.47
C VAL A 117 1.52 -1.01 -4.51
N CYS A 118 1.13 -2.20 -4.96
CA CYS A 118 0.08 -2.42 -5.94
C CYS A 118 -1.06 -3.23 -5.31
N GLY A 119 -2.07 -2.52 -4.84
CA GLY A 119 -3.27 -3.06 -4.19
C GLY A 119 -4.53 -2.66 -4.95
N SER A 120 -5.44 -1.91 -4.31
CA SER A 120 -6.60 -1.30 -5.00
C SER A 120 -6.17 -0.26 -6.02
N GLY A 121 -5.14 0.53 -5.71
CA GLY A 121 -4.40 1.43 -6.59
C GLY A 121 -2.92 1.07 -6.62
N ILE A 122 -2.09 1.98 -7.12
CA ILE A 122 -0.63 1.86 -7.15
C ILE A 122 0.01 3.08 -6.50
N ASN A 123 1.04 2.86 -5.69
CA ASN A 123 1.87 3.93 -5.13
C ASN A 123 3.34 3.48 -5.04
N CYS A 124 4.25 4.45 -4.97
CA CYS A 124 5.67 4.18 -4.85
C CYS A 124 6.35 5.23 -3.96
N VAL A 125 7.26 4.76 -3.13
CA VAL A 125 8.17 5.59 -2.35
C VAL A 125 9.59 5.07 -2.48
N GLY A 126 10.55 5.98 -2.49
CA GLY A 126 11.96 5.67 -2.33
C GLY A 126 12.56 6.47 -1.19
N VAL A 127 13.49 5.87 -0.48
CA VAL A 127 14.30 6.53 0.56
C VAL A 127 15.77 6.18 0.30
N ALA A 128 16.63 7.17 0.26
CA ALA A 128 18.09 6.99 0.15
C ALA A 128 18.74 6.92 1.53
N ALA A 129 19.96 6.38 1.60
CA ALA A 129 20.72 6.26 2.85
C ALA A 129 21.03 7.63 3.53
N ASP A 130 21.01 8.71 2.76
CA ASP A 130 21.20 10.09 3.25
C ASP A 130 19.91 10.77 3.72
N GLY A 131 18.75 10.06 3.68
CA GLY A 131 17.44 10.55 4.09
C GLY A 131 16.66 11.28 2.99
N ARG A 132 17.23 11.49 1.79
CA ARG A 132 16.42 11.97 0.64
C ARG A 132 15.33 10.96 0.34
N HIS A 133 14.17 11.45 -0.10
CA HIS A 133 13.07 10.58 -0.50
C HIS A 133 12.47 11.00 -1.84
N ALA A 134 11.91 10.03 -2.56
CA ALA A 134 11.12 10.20 -3.77
C ALA A 134 9.71 9.71 -3.52
N ARG A 135 8.72 10.51 -3.89
CA ARG A 135 7.28 10.22 -3.72
C ARG A 135 6.52 10.49 -4.99
N PHE A 136 5.38 9.84 -5.11
CA PHE A 136 4.38 10.06 -6.16
C PHE A 136 3.04 10.37 -5.51
N PRO A 137 2.22 11.28 -6.07
CA PRO A 137 0.92 11.64 -5.50
C PRO A 137 -0.12 10.51 -5.51
N ALA A 138 0.02 9.53 -6.41
CA ALA A 138 -0.81 8.31 -6.49
C ALA A 138 -2.33 8.56 -6.52
N LEU A 139 -2.77 9.58 -7.27
CA LEU A 139 -4.18 9.93 -7.47
C LEU A 139 -4.77 9.39 -8.78
N GLY A 140 -4.20 8.31 -9.31
CA GLY A 140 -4.64 7.68 -10.54
C GLY A 140 -4.51 8.62 -11.74
N THR A 141 -5.55 8.71 -12.56
CA THR A 141 -5.55 9.51 -13.79
C THR A 141 -5.27 11.00 -13.59
N ILE A 142 -5.48 11.53 -12.38
CA ILE A 142 -5.22 12.95 -12.05
C ILE A 142 -3.71 13.23 -12.08
N THR A 143 -2.92 12.30 -11.60
CA THR A 143 -1.45 12.40 -11.52
C THR A 143 -0.72 11.55 -12.57
N GLY A 144 -1.49 10.83 -13.38
CA GLY A 144 -0.96 10.00 -14.47
C GLY A 144 -0.52 8.62 -14.02
N ASP A 145 -0.89 8.20 -12.82
CA ASP A 145 -0.63 6.85 -12.32
C ASP A 145 -1.68 5.89 -12.89
N TRP A 146 -1.24 4.72 -13.28
CA TRP A 146 -2.13 3.65 -13.72
C TRP A 146 -1.70 2.34 -13.10
N GLY A 147 -2.61 1.67 -12.41
CA GLY A 147 -2.32 0.38 -11.79
C GLY A 147 -3.24 0.08 -10.61
N GLY A 148 -3.01 -1.09 -10.04
CA GLY A 148 -3.88 -1.61 -9.00
C GLY A 148 -5.17 -2.22 -9.53
N GLY A 149 -5.94 -2.77 -8.60
CA GLY A 149 -7.17 -3.50 -8.94
C GLY A 149 -8.22 -2.67 -9.63
N TRP A 150 -8.29 -1.39 -9.29
CA TRP A 150 -9.25 -0.46 -9.89
C TRP A 150 -9.01 -0.26 -11.38
N ASP A 151 -7.79 0.05 -11.78
CA ASP A 151 -7.47 0.32 -13.19
C ASP A 151 -7.49 -0.95 -14.03
N VAL A 152 -6.98 -2.06 -13.50
CA VAL A 152 -7.05 -3.39 -14.14
C VAL A 152 -8.50 -3.80 -14.36
N GLY A 153 -9.35 -3.66 -13.34
CA GLY A 153 -10.77 -4.00 -13.44
C GLY A 153 -11.55 -3.13 -14.43
N ASN A 154 -11.27 -1.82 -14.44
CA ASN A 154 -11.86 -0.92 -15.42
C ASN A 154 -11.40 -1.26 -16.85
N ALA A 155 -10.10 -1.55 -17.05
CA ALA A 155 -9.57 -1.96 -18.34
C ALA A 155 -10.19 -3.27 -18.84
N ALA A 156 -10.40 -4.24 -17.94
CA ALA A 156 -11.05 -5.50 -18.26
C ALA A 156 -12.49 -5.31 -18.72
N LEU A 157 -13.30 -4.54 -17.98
CA LEU A 157 -14.68 -4.24 -18.37
C LEU A 157 -14.72 -3.42 -19.67
N PHE A 158 -13.83 -2.45 -19.85
CA PHE A 158 -13.71 -1.66 -21.07
C PHE A 158 -13.41 -2.56 -22.28
N ALA A 159 -12.47 -3.47 -22.15
CA ALA A 159 -12.10 -4.40 -23.23
C ALA A 159 -13.27 -5.37 -23.55
N ALA A 160 -13.89 -5.97 -22.53
CA ALA A 160 -15.03 -6.84 -22.68
C ALA A 160 -16.21 -6.18 -23.41
N ALA A 161 -16.58 -4.95 -22.99
CA ALA A 161 -17.67 -4.21 -23.62
C ALA A 161 -17.39 -3.87 -25.09
N ARG A 162 -16.13 -3.55 -25.41
CA ARG A 162 -15.72 -3.24 -26.81
C ARG A 162 -15.63 -4.48 -27.69
N GLY A 163 -15.26 -5.63 -27.13
CA GLY A 163 -15.30 -6.91 -27.82
C GLY A 163 -16.73 -7.28 -28.18
N GLU A 164 -17.65 -7.19 -27.21
CA GLU A 164 -19.09 -7.51 -27.41
C GLU A 164 -19.75 -6.65 -28.51
N ASP A 165 -19.48 -5.35 -28.52
CA ASP A 165 -20.14 -4.42 -29.48
C ASP A 165 -19.35 -4.20 -30.78
N GLY A 166 -18.22 -4.86 -30.97
CA GLY A 166 -17.41 -4.82 -32.20
C GLY A 166 -16.51 -3.58 -32.34
N ARG A 167 -16.37 -2.73 -31.31
CA ARG A 167 -15.44 -1.59 -31.32
C ARG A 167 -14.01 -1.98 -30.97
N GLY A 168 -13.78 -3.18 -30.50
CA GLY A 168 -12.48 -3.75 -30.14
C GLY A 168 -12.32 -5.19 -30.62
N PRO A 169 -11.16 -5.79 -30.40
CA PRO A 169 -10.97 -7.21 -30.68
C PRO A 169 -11.82 -8.08 -29.76
N HIS A 170 -12.22 -9.26 -30.25
CA HIS A 170 -12.82 -10.26 -29.39
C HIS A 170 -11.85 -10.74 -28.32
N THR A 171 -12.39 -11.01 -27.12
CA THR A 171 -11.59 -11.41 -25.95
C THR A 171 -12.39 -12.37 -25.06
N SER A 172 -11.72 -13.27 -24.40
CA SER A 172 -12.32 -14.15 -23.39
C SER A 172 -12.91 -13.38 -22.21
N LEU A 173 -12.45 -12.13 -21.98
CA LEU A 173 -13.00 -11.21 -20.97
C LEU A 173 -14.49 -10.89 -21.19
N GLU A 174 -15.02 -10.99 -22.45
CA GLU A 174 -16.45 -10.82 -22.74
C GLU A 174 -17.33 -11.75 -21.91
N ARG A 175 -16.82 -12.94 -21.63
CA ARG A 175 -17.50 -13.94 -20.81
C ARG A 175 -17.03 -13.90 -19.36
N ALA A 176 -15.73 -13.84 -19.13
CA ALA A 176 -15.15 -14.01 -17.81
C ALA A 176 -15.48 -12.84 -16.85
N VAL A 177 -15.49 -11.59 -17.35
CA VAL A 177 -15.77 -10.40 -16.55
C VAL A 177 -17.21 -10.38 -16.03
N PRO A 178 -18.27 -10.48 -16.84
CA PRO A 178 -19.64 -10.51 -16.30
C PRO A 178 -19.91 -11.76 -15.46
N ALA A 179 -19.34 -12.91 -15.79
CA ALA A 179 -19.51 -14.15 -15.04
C ALA A 179 -19.03 -14.02 -13.58
N HIS A 180 -17.98 -13.25 -13.30
CA HIS A 180 -17.51 -12.95 -11.93
C HIS A 180 -18.62 -12.32 -11.07
N PHE A 181 -19.51 -11.54 -11.67
CA PHE A 181 -20.64 -10.91 -10.99
C PHE A 181 -21.96 -11.69 -11.12
N GLY A 182 -21.93 -12.90 -11.67
CA GLY A 182 -23.12 -13.73 -11.91
C GLY A 182 -24.00 -13.25 -13.07
N LEU A 183 -23.42 -12.51 -14.02
CA LEU A 183 -24.07 -11.95 -15.20
C LEU A 183 -23.55 -12.63 -16.47
N GLU A 184 -24.32 -12.53 -17.57
CA GLU A 184 -24.00 -13.25 -18.81
C GLU A 184 -23.21 -12.40 -19.80
N THR A 185 -23.43 -11.07 -19.80
CA THR A 185 -22.86 -10.18 -20.83
C THR A 185 -22.23 -8.93 -20.25
N PRO A 186 -21.20 -8.34 -20.93
CA PRO A 186 -20.63 -7.05 -20.58
C PRO A 186 -21.66 -5.93 -20.52
N ALA A 187 -22.61 -5.89 -21.47
CA ALA A 187 -23.70 -4.91 -21.48
C ALA A 187 -24.59 -5.04 -20.23
N GLY A 188 -24.92 -6.29 -19.83
CA GLY A 188 -25.67 -6.57 -18.61
C GLY A 188 -24.93 -6.09 -17.34
N LEU A 189 -23.62 -6.31 -17.28
CA LEU A 189 -22.81 -5.80 -16.17
C LEU A 189 -22.75 -4.25 -16.16
N ALA A 190 -22.58 -3.64 -17.33
CA ALA A 190 -22.59 -2.18 -17.44
C ALA A 190 -23.92 -1.57 -16.99
N GLU A 191 -25.05 -2.19 -17.34
CA GLU A 191 -26.38 -1.78 -16.89
C GLU A 191 -26.54 -1.93 -15.36
N ALA A 192 -26.11 -3.07 -14.80
CA ALA A 192 -26.17 -3.33 -13.35
C ALA A 192 -25.32 -2.32 -12.56
N ILE A 193 -24.12 -1.95 -13.07
CA ILE A 193 -23.29 -0.91 -12.47
C ILE A 193 -23.97 0.46 -12.58
N HIS A 194 -24.52 0.80 -13.74
CA HIS A 194 -25.20 2.08 -13.97
C HIS A 194 -26.39 2.27 -13.03
N ARG A 195 -27.13 1.19 -12.77
CA ARG A 195 -28.28 1.19 -11.85
C ARG A 195 -27.89 1.11 -10.37
N GLY A 196 -26.62 0.91 -10.06
CA GLY A 196 -26.12 0.74 -8.69
C GLY A 196 -26.43 -0.66 -8.09
N GLU A 197 -26.88 -1.61 -8.87
CA GLU A 197 -27.11 -3.02 -8.47
C GLU A 197 -25.78 -3.72 -8.19
N VAL A 198 -24.77 -3.43 -8.99
CA VAL A 198 -23.38 -3.78 -8.75
C VAL A 198 -22.59 -2.50 -8.44
N PRO A 199 -22.08 -2.32 -7.22
CA PRO A 199 -21.24 -1.17 -6.92
C PRO A 199 -19.97 -1.15 -7.78
N SER A 200 -19.68 -0.03 -8.46
CA SER A 200 -18.50 0.08 -9.35
C SER A 200 -17.18 -0.24 -8.64
N ARG A 201 -17.08 0.05 -7.33
CA ARG A 201 -15.89 -0.30 -6.53
C ARG A 201 -15.56 -1.80 -6.53
N ARG A 202 -16.51 -2.66 -6.87
CA ARG A 202 -16.28 -4.11 -6.98
C ARG A 202 -15.45 -4.49 -8.21
N LEU A 203 -15.23 -3.59 -9.16
CA LEU A 203 -14.32 -3.85 -10.28
C LEU A 203 -12.88 -4.15 -9.80
N VAL A 204 -12.52 -3.70 -8.61
CA VAL A 204 -11.23 -4.05 -7.95
C VAL A 204 -11.06 -5.57 -7.70
N GLU A 205 -12.12 -6.35 -7.81
CA GLU A 205 -12.11 -7.80 -7.65
C GLU A 205 -11.66 -8.55 -8.93
N LEU A 206 -11.58 -7.87 -10.08
CA LEU A 206 -11.32 -8.49 -11.38
C LEU A 206 -9.86 -8.88 -11.71
N PRO A 207 -8.80 -8.35 -11.08
CA PRO A 207 -7.43 -8.73 -11.44
C PRO A 207 -7.18 -10.24 -11.51
N PRO A 208 -7.65 -11.08 -10.57
CA PRO A 208 -7.47 -12.52 -10.67
C PRO A 208 -8.09 -13.12 -11.94
N VAL A 209 -9.24 -12.57 -12.39
CA VAL A 209 -9.89 -12.99 -13.64
C VAL A 209 -9.02 -12.61 -14.84
N VAL A 210 -8.50 -11.37 -14.85
CA VAL A 210 -7.63 -10.90 -15.94
C VAL A 210 -6.33 -11.71 -16.01
N PHE A 211 -5.72 -12.04 -14.87
CA PHE A 211 -4.50 -12.84 -14.83
C PHE A 211 -4.74 -14.26 -15.35
N ALA A 212 -5.85 -14.89 -14.98
CA ALA A 212 -6.20 -16.22 -15.47
C ALA A 212 -6.46 -16.22 -17.00
N GLU A 213 -7.13 -15.20 -17.52
CA GLU A 213 -7.40 -15.10 -18.96
C GLU A 213 -6.13 -14.71 -19.77
N ALA A 214 -5.17 -14.00 -19.16
CA ALA A 214 -3.95 -13.55 -19.84
C ALA A 214 -3.06 -14.69 -20.36
N GLU A 215 -3.20 -15.91 -19.84
CA GLU A 215 -2.45 -17.07 -20.33
C GLU A 215 -2.81 -17.45 -21.77
N HIS A 216 -4.01 -17.11 -22.25
CA HIS A 216 -4.53 -17.55 -23.54
C HIS A 216 -5.29 -16.48 -24.32
N ASP A 217 -5.36 -15.25 -23.78
CA ASP A 217 -6.04 -14.11 -24.39
C ASP A 217 -5.09 -12.90 -24.49
N ALA A 218 -4.83 -12.45 -25.72
CA ALA A 218 -3.89 -11.37 -25.97
C ALA A 218 -4.35 -10.02 -25.38
N VAL A 219 -5.66 -9.76 -25.30
CA VAL A 219 -6.19 -8.52 -24.72
C VAL A 219 -6.00 -8.49 -23.20
N ALA A 220 -6.24 -9.61 -22.56
CA ALA A 220 -5.98 -9.76 -21.13
C ALA A 220 -4.46 -9.67 -20.85
N ALA A 221 -3.61 -10.27 -21.69
CA ALA A 221 -2.16 -10.19 -21.58
C ALA A 221 -1.64 -8.75 -21.71
N GLU A 222 -2.17 -7.94 -22.65
CA GLU A 222 -1.83 -6.52 -22.79
C GLU A 222 -2.15 -5.71 -21.52
N ILE A 223 -3.24 -6.02 -20.81
CA ILE A 223 -3.57 -5.37 -19.54
C ILE A 223 -2.52 -5.69 -18.46
N VAL A 224 -2.10 -6.95 -18.38
CA VAL A 224 -1.06 -7.40 -17.43
C VAL A 224 0.30 -6.81 -17.77
N GLU A 225 0.68 -6.76 -19.05
CA GLU A 225 1.92 -6.14 -19.52
C GLU A 225 1.96 -4.65 -19.21
N ARG A 226 0.86 -3.95 -19.40
CA ARG A 226 0.73 -2.55 -19.00
C ARG A 226 0.95 -2.37 -17.51
N LEU A 227 0.32 -3.20 -16.68
CA LEU A 227 0.50 -3.15 -15.21
C LEU A 227 1.97 -3.36 -14.82
N SER A 228 2.64 -4.35 -15.42
CA SER A 228 4.07 -4.59 -15.22
C SER A 228 4.90 -3.36 -15.56
N SER A 229 4.65 -2.77 -16.74
CA SER A 229 5.37 -1.59 -17.23
C SER A 229 5.21 -0.38 -16.31
N GLU A 230 4.03 -0.14 -15.76
CA GLU A 230 3.77 0.96 -14.82
C GLU A 230 4.48 0.75 -13.48
N ILE A 231 4.46 -0.46 -12.93
CA ILE A 231 5.20 -0.82 -11.72
C ILE A 231 6.70 -0.55 -11.90
N VAL A 232 7.26 -1.02 -13.01
CA VAL A 232 8.68 -0.82 -13.35
C VAL A 232 8.99 0.67 -13.55
N ALA A 233 8.11 1.42 -14.21
CA ALA A 233 8.30 2.85 -14.43
C ALA A 233 8.38 3.64 -13.12
N MET A 234 7.51 3.34 -12.16
CA MET A 234 7.54 4.00 -10.85
C MET A 234 8.83 3.67 -10.09
N ALA A 235 9.19 2.38 -10.00
CA ALA A 235 10.42 1.95 -9.34
C ALA A 235 11.67 2.59 -9.98
N ARG A 236 11.75 2.56 -11.31
CA ARG A 236 12.85 3.18 -12.07
C ARG A 236 13.01 4.65 -11.75
N VAL A 237 11.91 5.42 -11.77
CA VAL A 237 11.96 6.87 -11.51
C VAL A 237 12.37 7.14 -10.07
N ALA A 238 11.89 6.35 -9.09
CA ALA A 238 12.31 6.47 -7.70
C ALA A 238 13.82 6.21 -7.54
N LEU A 239 14.33 5.11 -8.12
CA LEU A 239 15.76 4.78 -8.13
C LEU A 239 16.62 5.89 -8.76
N GLN A 240 16.18 6.43 -9.91
CA GLN A 240 16.89 7.51 -10.61
C GLN A 240 16.92 8.80 -9.81
N ARG A 241 15.79 9.23 -9.22
CA ARG A 241 15.70 10.46 -8.42
C ARG A 241 16.60 10.45 -7.18
N LEU A 242 16.91 9.25 -6.70
CA LEU A 242 17.70 9.03 -5.48
C LEU A 242 19.14 8.58 -5.75
N ASP A 243 19.54 8.48 -7.02
CA ASP A 243 20.87 7.99 -7.44
C ASP A 243 21.13 6.54 -6.99
N LEU A 244 20.09 5.69 -6.95
CA LEU A 244 20.16 4.32 -6.44
C LEU A 244 20.30 3.24 -7.54
N VAL A 245 20.35 3.60 -8.81
CA VAL A 245 20.40 2.62 -9.92
C VAL A 245 21.62 1.69 -9.85
N GLU A 246 22.77 2.23 -9.47
CA GLU A 246 24.03 1.49 -9.34
C GLU A 246 24.34 1.06 -7.89
N GLU A 247 23.41 1.31 -6.97
CA GLU A 247 23.57 0.95 -5.57
C GLU A 247 22.89 -0.40 -5.25
N PRO A 248 23.32 -1.09 -4.18
CA PRO A 248 22.68 -2.33 -3.74
C PRO A 248 21.36 -2.02 -2.99
N ALA A 249 20.44 -1.32 -3.67
CA ALA A 249 19.16 -0.93 -3.11
C ALA A 249 18.23 -2.15 -2.94
N GLU A 250 17.38 -2.11 -1.93
CA GLU A 250 16.29 -3.06 -1.77
C GLU A 250 15.05 -2.50 -2.49
N VAL A 251 14.44 -3.28 -3.39
CA VAL A 251 13.21 -2.93 -4.10
C VAL A 251 12.12 -3.87 -3.65
N LEU A 252 11.14 -3.33 -2.95
CA LEU A 252 10.01 -4.08 -2.41
C LEU A 252 8.81 -4.00 -3.35
N LEU A 253 8.26 -5.15 -3.69
CA LEU A 253 7.05 -5.28 -4.49
C LEU A 253 5.92 -5.74 -3.57
N GLY A 254 5.15 -4.77 -3.03
CA GLY A 254 4.07 -5.00 -2.07
C GLY A 254 2.68 -4.81 -2.65
N GLY A 255 1.66 -5.18 -1.84
CA GLY A 255 0.25 -5.09 -2.21
C GLY A 255 -0.33 -6.40 -2.75
N GLY A 256 -1.66 -6.53 -2.64
CA GLY A 256 -2.35 -7.79 -2.93
C GLY A 256 -2.14 -8.31 -4.34
N LEU A 257 -2.06 -7.44 -5.36
CA LEU A 257 -1.90 -7.87 -6.74
C LEU A 257 -0.54 -8.53 -7.00
N LEU A 258 0.51 -8.07 -6.33
CA LEU A 258 1.85 -8.62 -6.47
C LEU A 258 2.07 -9.89 -5.62
N GLN A 259 1.20 -10.12 -4.64
CA GLN A 259 1.29 -11.28 -3.75
C GLN A 259 0.37 -12.43 -4.15
N THR A 260 -0.74 -12.17 -4.86
CA THR A 260 -1.77 -13.16 -5.18
C THR A 260 -1.76 -13.68 -6.62
N GLY A 261 -0.95 -13.10 -7.50
CA GLY A 261 -0.78 -13.60 -8.87
C GLY A 261 0.04 -14.89 -8.92
N ASP A 262 -0.07 -15.65 -10.03
CA ASP A 262 0.66 -16.90 -10.28
C ASP A 262 2.19 -16.70 -10.40
N GLY A 263 2.72 -15.58 -9.89
CA GLY A 263 4.12 -15.22 -9.97
C GLY A 263 4.53 -14.62 -11.32
N LEU A 264 3.71 -14.67 -12.35
CA LEU A 264 4.05 -14.16 -13.68
C LEU A 264 4.28 -12.65 -13.70
N LEU A 265 3.37 -11.89 -13.08
CA LEU A 265 3.52 -10.43 -12.96
C LEU A 265 4.78 -10.07 -12.17
N SER A 266 4.97 -10.68 -11.00
CA SER A 266 6.15 -10.45 -10.15
C SER A 266 7.43 -10.83 -10.87
N ALA A 267 7.48 -11.97 -11.57
CA ALA A 267 8.64 -12.41 -12.32
C ALA A 267 8.99 -11.47 -13.48
N ALA A 268 7.99 -10.97 -14.22
CA ALA A 268 8.20 -10.00 -15.31
C ALA A 268 8.74 -8.66 -14.77
N VAL A 269 8.16 -8.15 -13.68
CA VAL A 269 8.63 -6.93 -13.00
C VAL A 269 10.05 -7.11 -12.47
N GLU A 270 10.35 -8.22 -11.80
CA GLU A 270 11.67 -8.52 -11.28
C GLU A 270 12.75 -8.60 -12.38
N GLU A 271 12.45 -9.25 -13.49
CA GLU A 271 13.38 -9.39 -14.60
C GLU A 271 13.74 -8.02 -15.21
N GLU A 272 12.74 -7.14 -15.37
CA GLU A 272 12.95 -5.80 -15.88
C GLU A 272 13.74 -4.92 -14.90
N LEU A 273 13.43 -5.02 -13.60
CA LEU A 273 14.13 -4.27 -12.55
C LEU A 273 15.59 -4.75 -12.42
N ARG A 274 15.88 -6.05 -12.57
CA ARG A 274 17.27 -6.55 -12.59
C ARG A 274 18.08 -6.00 -13.77
N ARG A 275 17.44 -5.77 -14.92
CA ARG A 275 18.11 -5.11 -16.07
C ARG A 275 18.39 -3.65 -15.81
N LEU A 276 17.45 -2.95 -15.15
CA LEU A 276 17.55 -1.52 -14.84
C LEU A 276 18.53 -1.21 -13.71
N ALA A 277 18.53 -2.01 -12.66
CA ALA A 277 19.34 -1.84 -11.46
C ALA A 277 19.99 -3.19 -11.09
N PRO A 278 21.11 -3.57 -11.74
CA PRO A 278 21.69 -4.92 -11.61
C PRO A 278 22.18 -5.27 -10.21
N ARG A 279 22.40 -4.26 -9.37
CA ARG A 279 22.85 -4.44 -7.98
C ARG A 279 21.70 -4.42 -6.97
N ALA A 280 20.51 -4.08 -7.39
CA ALA A 280 19.34 -4.08 -6.53
C ALA A 280 18.86 -5.50 -6.20
N THR A 281 18.34 -5.68 -5.00
CA THR A 281 17.64 -6.89 -4.58
C THR A 281 16.15 -6.63 -4.61
N VAL A 282 15.41 -7.40 -5.42
CA VAL A 282 13.95 -7.30 -5.52
C VAL A 282 13.32 -8.36 -4.64
N THR A 283 12.43 -7.97 -3.74
CA THR A 283 11.76 -8.87 -2.77
C THR A 283 10.32 -8.47 -2.54
N ALA A 284 9.52 -9.41 -2.03
CA ALA A 284 8.20 -9.11 -1.48
C ALA A 284 8.32 -8.74 0.01
N PRO A 285 7.56 -7.75 0.52
CA PRO A 285 7.54 -7.46 1.94
C PRO A 285 6.96 -8.64 2.72
N SER A 286 7.70 -9.12 3.71
CA SER A 286 7.29 -10.23 4.59
C SER A 286 6.62 -9.75 5.88
N SER A 287 6.98 -8.55 6.33
CA SER A 287 6.49 -7.98 7.59
C SER A 287 5.25 -7.11 7.38
N PRO A 288 4.30 -7.09 8.33
CA PRO A 288 3.14 -6.19 8.29
C PRO A 288 3.57 -4.70 8.38
N PRO A 289 2.86 -3.76 7.72
CA PRO A 289 3.25 -2.33 7.73
C PRO A 289 3.33 -1.70 9.12
N ILE A 290 2.55 -2.17 10.10
CA ILE A 290 2.64 -1.68 11.49
C ILE A 290 4.06 -1.87 12.09
N VAL A 291 4.78 -2.92 11.67
CA VAL A 291 6.19 -3.09 12.04
C VAL A 291 7.02 -1.93 11.54
N GLY A 292 6.81 -1.53 10.28
CA GLY A 292 7.52 -0.38 9.69
C GLY A 292 7.19 0.94 10.39
N ALA A 293 5.92 1.18 10.72
CA ALA A 293 5.51 2.36 11.48
C ALA A 293 6.18 2.39 12.88
N ALA A 294 6.25 1.26 13.56
CA ALA A 294 6.93 1.13 14.84
C ALA A 294 8.44 1.40 14.72
N LEU A 295 9.08 0.81 13.71
CA LEU A 295 10.51 1.02 13.46
C LEU A 295 10.84 2.48 13.10
N LEU A 296 10.01 3.17 12.30
CA LEU A 296 10.15 4.60 12.03
C LEU A 296 10.05 5.44 13.30
N GLY A 297 9.14 5.08 14.21
CA GLY A 297 9.03 5.73 15.51
C GLY A 297 10.28 5.48 16.39
N LEU A 298 10.82 4.26 16.40
CA LEU A 298 12.05 3.92 17.12
C LEU A 298 13.29 4.59 16.49
N ASP A 299 13.38 4.67 15.16
CA ASP A 299 14.42 5.42 14.44
C ASP A 299 14.42 6.89 14.88
N ALA A 300 13.23 7.48 15.01
CA ALA A 300 13.07 8.86 15.45
C ALA A 300 13.51 9.10 16.91
N LEU A 301 13.52 8.06 17.75
CA LEU A 301 14.07 8.08 19.11
C LEU A 301 15.56 7.77 19.17
N GLY A 302 16.16 7.32 18.06
CA GLY A 302 17.54 6.82 18.05
C GLY A 302 17.69 5.51 18.82
N ALA A 303 16.66 4.67 18.84
CA ALA A 303 16.70 3.35 19.46
C ALA A 303 17.71 2.43 18.75
N ASP A 304 18.36 1.56 19.52
CA ASP A 304 19.37 0.67 19.00
C ASP A 304 18.79 -0.49 18.16
N ALA A 305 19.68 -1.23 17.50
CA ALA A 305 19.29 -2.33 16.65
C ALA A 305 18.65 -3.52 17.40
N ASP A 306 18.95 -3.70 18.68
CA ASP A 306 18.37 -4.78 19.49
C ASP A 306 16.90 -4.46 19.80
N ALA A 307 16.62 -3.21 20.17
CA ALA A 307 15.25 -2.71 20.38
C ALA A 307 14.41 -2.84 19.09
N GLN A 308 14.99 -2.47 17.95
CA GLN A 308 14.31 -2.58 16.66
C GLN A 308 14.01 -4.02 16.26
N ARG A 309 14.94 -4.96 16.50
CA ARG A 309 14.71 -6.39 16.26
C ARG A 309 13.62 -6.94 17.17
N GLY A 310 13.69 -6.64 18.47
CA GLY A 310 12.68 -7.06 19.43
C GLY A 310 11.27 -6.59 19.05
N ALA A 311 11.13 -5.31 18.68
CA ALA A 311 9.85 -4.76 18.25
C ALA A 311 9.32 -5.44 16.98
N ARG A 312 10.20 -5.74 16.00
CA ARG A 312 9.84 -6.48 14.79
C ARG A 312 9.28 -7.86 15.14
N ASP A 313 10.05 -8.65 15.88
CA ASP A 313 9.70 -10.05 16.21
C ASP A 313 8.37 -10.11 17.01
N GLU A 314 8.19 -9.23 17.99
CA GLU A 314 6.97 -9.19 18.80
C GLU A 314 5.74 -8.75 17.97
N LEU A 315 5.86 -7.73 17.12
CA LEU A 315 4.74 -7.25 16.29
C LEU A 315 4.37 -8.26 15.20
N GLU A 316 5.35 -8.91 14.56
CA GLU A 316 5.09 -9.97 13.57
C GLU A 316 4.30 -11.11 14.22
N ALA A 317 4.74 -11.59 15.36
CA ALA A 317 4.06 -12.65 16.11
C ALA A 317 2.65 -12.23 16.56
N ALA A 318 2.47 -10.98 17.02
CA ALA A 318 1.17 -10.48 17.45
C ALA A 318 0.17 -10.36 16.28
N VAL A 319 0.62 -9.84 15.11
CA VAL A 319 -0.25 -9.75 13.91
C VAL A 319 -0.57 -11.12 13.33
N GLU A 320 0.35 -12.08 13.41
CA GLU A 320 0.10 -13.46 12.98
C GLU A 320 -0.98 -14.13 13.86
N ALA A 321 -0.90 -13.92 15.18
CA ALA A 321 -1.90 -14.43 16.12
C ALA A 321 -3.32 -13.86 15.90
N GLU A 322 -3.45 -12.65 15.33
CA GLU A 322 -4.77 -12.09 14.97
C GLU A 322 -5.42 -12.75 13.74
N ARG A 323 -4.64 -13.49 12.93
CA ARG A 323 -5.10 -14.13 11.69
C ARG A 323 -5.58 -15.55 11.87
N GLY A 324 -5.17 -16.21 12.96
CA GLY A 324 -5.53 -17.58 13.32
C GLY A 324 -6.75 -17.62 14.19
#